data_92f73fb1720885d41ea6388f7232abce
#
_entry.id   92f73fb1720885d41ea6388f7232abce
#
_cell.length_a   1.000
_cell.length_b   1.000
_cell.length_c   1.000
_cell.angle_alpha   90.00
_cell.angle_beta   90.00
_cell.angle_gamma   90.00
#
_symmetry.space_group_name_H-M   'P 1'
#
loop_
_entity.id
_entity.type
_entity.pdbx_description
1 polymer ?
#
loop_
_entity_poly.entity_id
_entity_poly.type
_entity_poly.pdbx_seq_one_letter_code
_entity_poly.pdbx_strand_id
1 'polypeptide(L)'
;MKHCLNYSKEDPNYILLEKIFKIIGSRKSKSIITSKGVKNTNMMILSIKITFTAIFFNTTIEFVVSELKRDKKLRKFFKINEVPKAIQISEFISRFKPNTYVKITNSILMQTKPLKTRDKRTFIVDATPIDLDYNTQRKHRSKKYLKEQNLKWSYASSYGFYIGFKATIVIEHKFTLPVAILIHPGAPHDTKIFTVIMENLHKRRIIRKKDTIIFDRGYYKYENYQIGISKYKIVPLIFPKEKFKLQKLKAKRLYKTLTKILIQKIQNWKRYKPIRGKIEDFFKLCKSGLGLKKLHKYTPESAKKTTVLTVLLAGLITTQGYNSKTALQKLSET
;
A
#
# COMPACT_ATOMS: atom_id res chain seq x y z
N MET A 1 11.11 -15.04 21.11
CA MET A 1 12.19 -14.28 21.78
C MET A 1 11.94 -12.80 21.53
N LYS A 2 11.97 -11.94 22.55
CA LYS A 2 11.91 -10.50 22.36
C LYS A 2 13.30 -10.05 21.93
N HIS A 3 13.49 -9.81 20.63
CA HIS A 3 14.75 -9.27 20.15
C HIS A 3 14.93 -7.87 20.73
N CYS A 4 16.04 -7.66 21.45
CA CYS A 4 16.46 -6.34 21.90
C CYS A 4 16.71 -5.46 20.64
N LEU A 5 16.21 -4.23 20.62
CA LEU A 5 16.53 -3.27 19.55
C LEU A 5 17.96 -2.73 19.78
N ASN A 6 18.97 -3.58 19.62
CA ASN A 6 20.37 -3.18 19.77
C ASN A 6 20.75 -2.25 18.60
N TYR A 7 20.70 -0.95 18.87
CA TYR A 7 21.07 0.04 17.85
C TYR A 7 22.58 -0.02 17.56
N SER A 8 22.93 -0.30 16.31
CA SER A 8 24.27 -0.11 15.75
C SER A 8 24.20 0.77 14.50
N LYS A 9 25.18 1.66 14.36
CA LYS A 9 25.32 2.49 13.15
C LYS A 9 25.71 1.68 11.92
N GLU A 10 26.34 0.53 12.11
CA GLU A 10 26.82 -0.35 11.05
C GLU A 10 25.78 -1.39 10.62
N ASP A 11 24.74 -1.57 11.45
CA ASP A 11 23.66 -2.52 11.12
C ASP A 11 22.89 -2.04 9.87
N PRO A 12 22.84 -2.86 8.81
CA PRO A 12 22.16 -2.54 7.57
C PRO A 12 20.69 -2.15 7.76
N ASN A 13 20.00 -2.70 8.76
CA ASN A 13 18.61 -2.41 9.08
C ASN A 13 18.45 -0.97 9.57
N TYR A 14 19.34 -0.53 10.48
CA TYR A 14 19.32 0.85 10.97
C TYR A 14 19.79 1.84 9.91
N ILE A 15 20.74 1.48 9.06
CA ILE A 15 21.14 2.29 7.89
C ILE A 15 19.94 2.50 6.96
N LEU A 16 19.16 1.46 6.67
CA LEU A 16 17.96 1.55 5.86
C LEU A 16 16.89 2.42 6.52
N LEU A 17 16.61 2.18 7.82
CA LEU A 17 15.65 2.98 8.57
C LEU A 17 16.07 4.46 8.64
N GLU A 18 17.36 4.76 8.77
CA GLU A 18 17.85 6.15 8.76
C GLU A 18 17.52 6.86 7.45
N LYS A 19 17.75 6.21 6.31
CA LYS A 19 17.39 6.74 4.98
C LYS A 19 15.89 7.01 4.90
N ILE A 20 15.08 6.08 5.38
CA ILE A 20 13.62 6.21 5.42
C ILE A 20 13.20 7.37 6.34
N PHE A 21 13.80 7.48 7.53
CA PHE A 21 13.52 8.55 8.49
C PHE A 21 13.90 9.93 7.97
N LYS A 22 14.98 10.04 7.18
CA LYS A 22 15.35 11.28 6.47
C LYS A 22 14.26 11.71 5.48
N ILE A 23 13.66 10.77 4.75
CA ILE A 23 12.55 11.05 3.82
C ILE A 23 11.32 11.53 4.60
N ILE A 24 10.88 10.78 5.61
CA ILE A 24 9.69 11.12 6.42
C ILE A 24 9.87 12.44 7.17
N GLY A 25 11.06 12.73 7.66
CA GLY A 25 11.39 13.98 8.38
C GLY A 25 11.71 15.19 7.47
N SER A 26 11.71 15.01 6.15
CA SER A 26 12.06 16.08 5.21
C SER A 26 11.06 17.25 5.24
N ARG A 27 11.50 18.45 4.84
CA ARG A 27 10.63 19.65 4.70
C ARG A 27 9.43 19.36 3.79
N LYS A 28 9.63 18.60 2.71
CA LYS A 28 8.56 18.21 1.77
C LYS A 28 7.52 17.31 2.45
N SER A 29 7.94 16.30 3.21
CA SER A 29 7.02 15.44 3.95
C SER A 29 6.28 16.20 5.05
N LYS A 30 6.93 17.11 5.74
CA LYS A 30 6.28 18.02 6.71
C LYS A 30 5.18 18.85 6.04
N SER A 31 5.46 19.49 4.92
CA SER A 31 4.49 20.26 4.14
C SER A 31 3.29 19.41 3.70
N ILE A 32 3.53 18.16 3.24
CA ILE A 32 2.44 17.24 2.92
C ILE A 32 1.55 16.97 4.15
N ILE A 33 2.17 16.60 5.27
CA ILE A 33 1.45 16.25 6.49
C ILE A 33 0.58 17.43 6.94
N THR A 34 1.15 18.63 6.97
CA THR A 34 0.42 19.87 7.31
C THR A 34 -0.75 20.11 6.34
N SER A 35 -0.54 19.94 5.03
CA SER A 35 -1.59 20.11 4.00
C SER A 35 -2.75 19.12 4.13
N LYS A 36 -2.61 18.06 4.92
CA LYS A 36 -3.68 17.08 5.23
C LYS A 36 -4.35 17.34 6.58
N GLY A 37 -4.17 18.54 7.13
CA GLY A 37 -4.86 18.98 8.36
C GLY A 37 -4.20 18.53 9.65
N VAL A 38 -2.93 18.10 9.63
CA VAL A 38 -2.21 17.70 10.83
C VAL A 38 -1.45 18.90 11.39
N LYS A 39 -1.94 19.48 12.49
CA LYS A 39 -1.31 20.63 13.16
C LYS A 39 0.04 20.27 13.79
N ASN A 40 0.10 19.19 14.58
CA ASN A 40 1.36 18.73 15.19
C ASN A 40 2.11 17.76 14.28
N THR A 41 2.82 18.33 13.30
CA THR A 41 3.56 17.57 12.28
C THR A 41 4.74 16.79 12.87
N ASN A 42 5.42 17.35 13.89
CA ASN A 42 6.56 16.66 14.51
C ASN A 42 6.10 15.40 15.26
N MET A 43 4.99 15.48 15.97
CA MET A 43 4.39 14.32 16.64
C MET A 43 3.91 13.27 15.63
N MET A 44 3.35 13.68 14.48
CA MET A 44 2.97 12.74 13.41
C MET A 44 4.20 12.02 12.86
N ILE A 45 5.29 12.73 12.58
CA ILE A 45 6.53 12.14 12.08
C ILE A 45 7.11 11.17 13.10
N LEU A 46 7.16 11.54 14.37
CA LEU A 46 7.63 10.66 15.44
C LEU A 46 6.75 9.40 15.55
N SER A 47 5.43 9.56 15.53
CA SER A 47 4.49 8.43 15.55
C SER A 47 4.69 7.50 14.37
N ILE A 48 4.92 8.03 13.16
CA ILE A 48 5.22 7.23 11.97
C ILE A 48 6.56 6.50 12.13
N LYS A 49 7.62 7.16 12.62
CA LYS A 49 8.93 6.52 12.84
C LYS A 49 8.84 5.36 13.84
N ILE A 50 8.17 5.57 14.98
CA ILE A 50 7.96 4.54 16.01
C ILE A 50 7.15 3.38 15.41
N THR A 51 6.09 3.66 14.68
CA THR A 51 5.27 2.63 14.03
C THR A 51 6.07 1.86 12.97
N PHE A 52 6.89 2.54 12.18
CA PHE A 52 7.77 1.90 11.20
C PHE A 52 8.77 0.97 11.86
N THR A 53 9.39 1.38 12.95
CA THR A 53 10.30 0.53 13.72
C THR A 53 9.57 -0.69 14.27
N ALA A 54 8.37 -0.49 14.82
CA ALA A 54 7.55 -1.59 15.31
C ALA A 54 7.17 -2.59 14.21
N ILE A 55 6.79 -2.11 13.02
CA ILE A 55 6.47 -2.95 11.86
C ILE A 55 7.72 -3.65 11.34
N PHE A 56 8.83 -2.92 11.21
CA PHE A 56 10.07 -3.43 10.63
C PHE A 56 10.69 -4.56 11.45
N PHE A 57 10.70 -4.42 12.78
CA PHE A 57 11.21 -5.44 13.71
C PHE A 57 10.12 -6.37 14.26
N ASN A 58 8.92 -6.36 13.66
CA ASN A 58 7.78 -7.19 14.07
C ASN A 58 7.53 -7.15 15.59
N THR A 59 7.52 -5.96 16.15
CA THR A 59 7.33 -5.70 17.58
C THR A 59 6.16 -4.75 17.85
N THR A 60 6.01 -4.28 19.10
CA THR A 60 4.94 -3.37 19.48
C THR A 60 5.44 -1.93 19.66
N ILE A 61 4.52 -0.95 19.61
CA ILE A 61 4.83 0.46 19.89
C ILE A 61 5.36 0.60 21.32
N GLU A 62 4.77 -0.12 22.27
CA GLU A 62 5.14 -0.13 23.67
C GLU A 62 6.60 -0.59 23.84
N PHE A 63 6.99 -1.64 23.11
CA PHE A 63 8.36 -2.14 23.15
C PHE A 63 9.34 -1.12 22.56
N VAL A 64 9.05 -0.53 21.41
CA VAL A 64 9.91 0.52 20.82
C VAL A 64 10.06 1.70 21.77
N VAL A 65 8.98 2.14 22.40
CA VAL A 65 9.01 3.25 23.38
C VAL A 65 9.84 2.87 24.63
N SER A 66 9.75 1.62 25.12
CA SER A 66 10.57 1.18 26.26
C SER A 66 12.05 1.17 25.90
N GLU A 67 12.43 0.72 24.73
CA GLU A 67 13.81 0.74 24.26
C GLU A 67 14.34 2.18 24.06
N LEU A 68 13.51 3.07 23.54
CA LEU A 68 13.84 4.51 23.45
C LEU A 68 14.12 5.14 24.82
N LYS A 69 13.46 4.69 25.89
CA LYS A 69 13.73 5.16 27.26
C LYS A 69 15.07 4.64 27.80
N ARG A 70 15.45 3.43 27.42
CA ARG A 70 16.67 2.77 27.91
C ARG A 70 17.91 3.22 27.15
N ASP A 71 17.86 3.32 25.83
CA ASP A 71 19.01 3.56 24.96
C ASP A 71 19.10 5.02 24.48
N LYS A 72 20.15 5.73 24.97
CA LYS A 72 20.48 7.10 24.54
C LYS A 72 20.89 7.16 23.06
N LYS A 73 21.56 6.11 22.53
CA LYS A 73 21.99 6.08 21.11
C LYS A 73 20.76 5.96 20.20
N LEU A 74 19.79 5.13 20.58
CA LEU A 74 18.52 5.00 19.86
C LEU A 74 17.71 6.32 19.89
N ARG A 75 17.68 7.05 21.01
CA ARG A 75 17.07 8.40 21.08
C ARG A 75 17.71 9.38 20.08
N LYS A 76 19.05 9.40 20.01
CA LYS A 76 19.78 10.23 19.03
C LYS A 76 19.43 9.85 17.59
N PHE A 77 19.30 8.55 17.31
CA PHE A 77 18.85 8.06 15.99
C PHE A 77 17.46 8.58 15.61
N PHE A 78 16.51 8.59 16.55
CA PHE A 78 15.17 9.16 16.35
C PHE A 78 15.15 10.70 16.32
N LYS A 79 16.21 11.35 16.76
CA LYS A 79 16.34 12.82 16.94
C LYS A 79 15.30 13.37 17.91
N ILE A 80 15.21 12.76 19.09
CA ILE A 80 14.31 13.17 20.18
C ILE A 80 15.09 13.30 21.49
N ASN A 81 14.71 14.28 22.30
CA ASN A 81 15.24 14.47 23.66
C ASN A 81 14.34 13.78 24.68
N GLU A 82 13.04 13.98 24.56
CA GLU A 82 12.03 13.40 25.42
C GLU A 82 11.29 12.26 24.71
N VAL A 83 11.09 11.17 25.43
CA VAL A 83 10.37 9.99 24.93
C VAL A 83 8.93 10.03 25.40
N PRO A 84 7.96 10.20 24.50
CA PRO A 84 6.55 10.20 24.89
C PRO A 84 6.14 8.82 25.42
N LYS A 85 5.10 8.78 26.24
CA LYS A 85 4.48 7.51 26.68
C LYS A 85 3.85 6.81 25.46
N ALA A 86 3.87 5.47 25.45
CA ALA A 86 3.29 4.67 24.35
C ALA A 86 1.80 4.99 24.14
N ILE A 87 1.07 5.25 25.22
CA ILE A 87 -0.34 5.65 25.14
C ILE A 87 -0.52 6.96 24.39
N GLN A 88 0.34 7.96 24.60
CA GLN A 88 0.29 9.24 23.88
C GLN A 88 0.49 9.07 22.38
N ILE A 89 1.39 8.15 21.97
CA ILE A 89 1.59 7.80 20.55
C ILE A 89 0.31 7.16 19.99
N SER A 90 -0.25 6.18 20.68
CA SER A 90 -1.44 5.46 20.24
C SER A 90 -2.66 6.37 20.16
N GLU A 91 -2.87 7.23 21.15
CA GLU A 91 -3.93 8.26 21.16
C GLU A 91 -3.74 9.26 20.01
N PHE A 92 -2.51 9.74 19.79
CA PHE A 92 -2.23 10.65 18.69
C PHE A 92 -2.55 10.02 17.34
N ILE A 93 -2.13 8.76 17.12
CA ILE A 93 -2.47 8.00 15.91
C ILE A 93 -4.00 7.84 15.78
N SER A 94 -4.72 7.65 16.88
CA SER A 94 -6.17 7.42 16.87
C SER A 94 -6.98 8.64 16.45
N ARG A 95 -6.51 9.86 16.72
CA ARG A 95 -7.19 11.14 16.40
C ARG A 95 -7.48 11.32 14.91
N PHE A 96 -6.72 10.67 14.01
CA PHE A 96 -6.87 10.84 12.58
C PHE A 96 -7.56 9.62 11.95
N LYS A 97 -8.51 9.88 11.05
CA LYS A 97 -9.18 8.82 10.27
C LYS A 97 -8.20 8.10 9.35
N PRO A 98 -8.42 6.81 9.00
CA PRO A 98 -7.56 6.07 8.08
C PRO A 98 -7.32 6.78 6.74
N ASN A 99 -8.33 7.51 6.23
CA ASN A 99 -8.22 8.26 4.98
C ASN A 99 -7.16 9.38 5.02
N THR A 100 -6.89 9.97 6.20
CA THR A 100 -5.79 10.94 6.36
C THR A 100 -4.45 10.27 6.11
N TYR A 101 -4.24 9.07 6.67
CA TYR A 101 -3.03 8.26 6.42
C TYR A 101 -2.91 7.85 4.95
N VAL A 102 -4.01 7.46 4.30
CA VAL A 102 -4.03 7.16 2.85
C VAL A 102 -3.56 8.38 2.04
N LYS A 103 -4.07 9.58 2.35
CA LYS A 103 -3.67 10.82 1.65
C LYS A 103 -2.19 11.15 1.89
N ILE A 104 -1.70 11.05 3.13
CA ILE A 104 -0.29 11.28 3.48
C ILE A 104 0.60 10.28 2.73
N THR A 105 0.33 8.98 2.85
CA THR A 105 1.08 7.91 2.19
C THR A 105 1.17 8.12 0.70
N ASN A 106 0.03 8.30 0.05
CA ASN A 106 -0.04 8.50 -1.39
C ASN A 106 0.73 9.74 -1.86
N SER A 107 0.80 10.79 -1.05
CA SER A 107 1.52 12.01 -1.40
C SER A 107 3.03 11.87 -1.17
N ILE A 108 3.45 11.25 -0.07
CA ILE A 108 4.88 11.01 0.22
C ILE A 108 5.49 10.09 -0.84
N LEU A 109 4.84 8.97 -1.18
CA LEU A 109 5.33 8.03 -2.19
C LEU A 109 5.53 8.69 -3.55
N MET A 110 4.60 9.54 -3.98
CA MET A 110 4.71 10.28 -5.23
C MET A 110 5.87 11.29 -5.26
N GLN A 111 6.26 11.84 -4.11
CA GLN A 111 7.39 12.77 -4.02
C GLN A 111 8.75 12.06 -3.98
N THR A 112 8.78 10.83 -3.49
CA THR A 112 10.04 10.09 -3.30
C THR A 112 10.73 9.79 -4.62
N LYS A 113 9.95 9.48 -5.66
CA LYS A 113 10.45 9.21 -7.00
C LYS A 113 9.47 9.74 -8.05
N PRO A 114 9.72 10.92 -8.61
CA PRO A 114 8.85 11.49 -9.62
C PRO A 114 8.70 10.54 -10.82
N LEU A 115 7.45 10.33 -11.25
CA LEU A 115 7.17 9.54 -12.44
C LEU A 115 7.70 10.28 -13.67
N LYS A 116 8.51 9.62 -14.48
CA LYS A 116 9.02 10.20 -15.72
C LYS A 116 7.88 10.65 -16.63
N THR A 117 8.03 11.82 -17.24
CA THR A 117 6.97 12.47 -18.02
C THR A 117 6.94 12.05 -19.49
N ARG A 118 8.08 11.62 -20.06
CA ARG A 118 8.23 11.34 -21.49
C ARG A 118 8.02 9.90 -21.89
N ASP A 119 8.21 8.94 -20.99
CA ASP A 119 8.13 7.52 -21.32
C ASP A 119 6.69 6.98 -21.23
N LYS A 120 6.35 5.98 -22.03
CA LYS A 120 5.15 5.18 -21.88
C LYS A 120 5.25 4.42 -20.54
N ARG A 121 4.38 4.76 -19.60
CA ARG A 121 4.42 4.18 -18.25
C ARG A 121 3.52 2.96 -18.18
N THR A 122 3.95 2.02 -17.37
CA THR A 122 3.16 0.82 -17.06
C THR A 122 2.90 0.77 -15.57
N PHE A 123 1.64 0.62 -15.20
CA PHE A 123 1.20 0.42 -13.84
C PHE A 123 0.62 -0.97 -13.68
N ILE A 124 0.68 -1.50 -12.49
CA ILE A 124 0.10 -2.80 -12.13
C ILE A 124 -0.86 -2.56 -10.98
N VAL A 125 -2.05 -3.09 -11.10
CA VAL A 125 -3.11 -2.98 -10.11
C VAL A 125 -3.48 -4.35 -9.63
N ASP A 126 -3.48 -4.55 -8.32
CA ASP A 126 -4.02 -5.74 -7.72
C ASP A 126 -4.56 -5.43 -6.32
N ALA A 127 -5.42 -6.30 -5.83
CA ALA A 127 -6.05 -6.17 -4.53
C ALA A 127 -5.74 -7.38 -3.66
N THR A 128 -5.53 -7.12 -2.38
CA THR A 128 -5.21 -8.16 -1.43
C THR A 128 -6.19 -8.14 -0.25
N PRO A 129 -6.64 -9.30 0.24
CA PRO A 129 -7.38 -9.38 1.49
C PRO A 129 -6.45 -9.00 2.65
N ILE A 130 -7.01 -8.25 3.60
CA ILE A 130 -6.39 -7.94 4.89
C ILE A 130 -7.23 -8.64 5.95
N ASP A 131 -6.68 -9.71 6.49
CA ASP A 131 -7.32 -10.51 7.52
C ASP A 131 -7.13 -9.87 8.88
N LEU A 132 -8.23 -9.71 9.59
CA LEU A 132 -8.24 -9.29 10.99
C LEU A 132 -8.44 -10.52 11.85
N ASP A 133 -7.76 -10.56 12.99
CA ASP A 133 -7.95 -11.66 13.92
C ASP A 133 -9.39 -11.72 14.40
N TYR A 134 -10.13 -12.72 13.90
CA TYR A 134 -11.53 -12.91 14.24
C TYR A 134 -11.75 -13.09 15.74
N ASN A 135 -10.89 -13.82 16.42
CA ASN A 135 -11.03 -14.05 17.85
C ASN A 135 -10.91 -12.75 18.64
N THR A 136 -9.94 -11.90 18.29
CA THR A 136 -9.82 -10.56 18.86
C THR A 136 -11.05 -9.72 18.55
N GLN A 137 -11.55 -9.73 17.31
CA GLN A 137 -12.75 -8.96 16.96
C GLN A 137 -14.01 -9.47 17.66
N ARG A 138 -14.22 -10.79 17.72
CA ARG A 138 -15.36 -11.42 18.40
C ARG A 138 -15.36 -11.18 19.91
N LYS A 139 -14.20 -11.31 20.54
CA LYS A 139 -14.05 -11.15 22.00
C LYS A 139 -14.36 -9.73 22.47
N HIS A 140 -13.96 -8.74 21.69
CA HIS A 140 -14.01 -7.33 22.08
C HIS A 140 -15.11 -6.51 21.41
N ARG A 141 -15.90 -7.11 20.48
CA ARG A 141 -16.87 -6.36 19.68
C ARG A 141 -18.18 -7.15 19.47
N SER A 142 -19.30 -6.47 19.57
CA SER A 142 -20.60 -7.06 19.28
C SER A 142 -20.77 -7.35 17.79
N LYS A 143 -21.69 -8.27 17.44
CA LYS A 143 -22.07 -8.52 16.04
C LYS A 143 -22.57 -7.23 15.35
N LYS A 144 -23.30 -6.39 16.07
CA LYS A 144 -23.78 -5.08 15.59
C LYS A 144 -22.62 -4.18 15.18
N TYR A 145 -21.60 -4.03 16.04
CA TYR A 145 -20.40 -3.25 15.76
C TYR A 145 -19.66 -3.76 14.51
N LEU A 146 -19.44 -5.07 14.38
CA LEU A 146 -18.76 -5.64 13.22
C LEU A 146 -19.51 -5.32 11.93
N LYS A 147 -20.85 -5.38 11.94
CA LYS A 147 -21.70 -5.03 10.81
C LYS A 147 -21.60 -3.54 10.47
N GLU A 148 -21.66 -2.65 11.46
CA GLU A 148 -21.51 -1.19 11.28
C GLU A 148 -20.14 -0.82 10.69
N GLN A 149 -19.08 -1.51 11.11
CA GLN A 149 -17.74 -1.37 10.55
C GLN A 149 -17.57 -2.05 9.17
N ASN A 150 -18.64 -2.62 8.62
CA ASN A 150 -18.64 -3.38 7.37
C ASN A 150 -17.62 -4.54 7.39
N LEU A 151 -17.44 -5.15 8.55
CA LEU A 151 -16.65 -6.36 8.73
C LEU A 151 -17.57 -7.57 8.66
N LYS A 152 -17.38 -8.37 7.64
CA LYS A 152 -18.11 -9.63 7.43
C LYS A 152 -17.18 -10.71 6.91
N TRP A 153 -17.60 -11.93 7.03
CA TRP A 153 -16.92 -13.04 6.37
C TRP A 153 -16.85 -12.81 4.88
N SER A 154 -15.69 -13.00 4.35
CA SER A 154 -15.35 -12.84 2.94
C SER A 154 -14.53 -14.03 2.48
N TYR A 155 -14.48 -14.26 1.19
CA TYR A 155 -13.72 -15.36 0.59
C TYR A 155 -12.78 -14.80 -0.49
N ALA A 156 -11.56 -15.30 -0.49
CA ALA A 156 -10.61 -15.09 -1.58
C ALA A 156 -10.01 -16.44 -1.98
N SER A 157 -10.02 -16.79 -3.27
CA SER A 157 -9.58 -18.11 -3.77
C SER A 157 -8.15 -18.48 -3.35
N SER A 158 -7.28 -17.50 -3.23
CA SER A 158 -5.88 -17.69 -2.81
C SER A 158 -5.66 -17.68 -1.29
N TYR A 159 -6.70 -17.38 -0.50
CA TYR A 159 -6.57 -17.16 0.94
C TYR A 159 -7.58 -17.94 1.78
N GLY A 160 -8.73 -18.31 1.21
CA GLY A 160 -9.85 -18.92 1.91
C GLY A 160 -10.78 -17.88 2.56
N PHE A 161 -11.49 -18.31 3.61
CA PHE A 161 -12.37 -17.46 4.39
C PHE A 161 -11.58 -16.54 5.33
N TYR A 162 -11.98 -15.28 5.40
CA TYR A 162 -11.39 -14.30 6.29
C TYR A 162 -12.43 -13.25 6.73
N ILE A 163 -12.15 -12.56 7.82
CA ILE A 163 -12.91 -11.38 8.23
C ILE A 163 -12.00 -10.14 8.14
N GLY A 164 -12.43 -9.13 7.40
CA GLY A 164 -11.58 -7.95 7.23
C GLY A 164 -12.02 -7.03 6.12
N PHE A 165 -11.05 -6.49 5.41
CA PHE A 165 -11.26 -5.56 4.30
C PHE A 165 -10.31 -5.86 3.13
N LYS A 166 -10.55 -5.23 2.00
CA LYS A 166 -9.72 -5.35 0.80
C LYS A 166 -8.88 -4.09 0.61
N ALA A 167 -7.59 -4.25 0.41
CA ALA A 167 -6.68 -3.17 0.03
C ALA A 167 -6.26 -3.33 -1.43
N THR A 168 -6.48 -2.29 -2.25
CA THR A 168 -5.96 -2.23 -3.62
C THR A 168 -4.71 -1.39 -3.63
N ILE A 169 -3.64 -1.92 -4.23
CA ILE A 169 -2.38 -1.23 -4.42
C ILE A 169 -2.14 -1.05 -5.91
N VAL A 170 -1.64 0.11 -6.29
CA VAL A 170 -1.18 0.40 -7.64
C VAL A 170 0.31 0.67 -7.57
N ILE A 171 1.10 -0.13 -8.28
CA ILE A 171 2.55 0.08 -8.37
C ILE A 171 2.94 0.53 -9.77
N GLU A 172 3.97 1.39 -9.83
CA GLU A 172 4.68 1.67 -11.08
C GLU A 172 5.65 0.52 -11.37
N HIS A 173 5.62 0.00 -12.60
CA HIS A 173 6.33 -1.22 -12.98
C HIS A 173 7.85 -1.13 -12.84
N LYS A 174 8.48 -0.02 -13.25
CA LYS A 174 9.95 0.08 -13.38
C LYS A 174 10.65 0.00 -12.02
N PHE A 175 10.06 0.66 -11.01
CA PHE A 175 10.65 0.78 -9.69
C PHE A 175 9.91 -0.01 -8.61
N THR A 176 8.83 -0.72 -8.99
CA THR A 176 7.92 -1.37 -8.02
C THR A 176 7.43 -0.39 -6.95
N LEU A 177 7.30 0.88 -7.34
CA LEU A 177 6.90 1.96 -6.44
C LEU A 177 5.37 2.00 -6.30
N PRO A 178 4.80 1.85 -5.10
CA PRO A 178 3.38 2.08 -4.92
C PRO A 178 3.05 3.56 -5.15
N VAL A 179 2.12 3.82 -6.05
CA VAL A 179 1.65 5.17 -6.40
C VAL A 179 0.27 5.46 -5.83
N ALA A 180 -0.47 4.42 -5.47
CA ALA A 180 -1.74 4.54 -4.79
C ALA A 180 -2.02 3.33 -3.91
N ILE A 181 -2.64 3.59 -2.76
CA ILE A 181 -3.33 2.62 -1.93
C ILE A 181 -4.78 3.08 -1.75
N LEU A 182 -5.72 2.14 -1.89
CA LEU A 182 -7.13 2.32 -1.60
C LEU A 182 -7.59 1.22 -0.66
N ILE A 183 -8.33 1.61 0.37
CA ILE A 183 -8.95 0.67 1.31
C ILE A 183 -10.45 0.61 0.97
N HIS A 184 -10.93 -0.58 0.68
CA HIS A 184 -12.34 -0.81 0.38
C HIS A 184 -13.05 -1.44 1.57
N PRO A 185 -14.22 -0.92 1.96
CA PRO A 185 -15.01 -1.53 3.02
C PRO A 185 -15.49 -2.92 2.56
N GLY A 186 -15.39 -3.90 3.45
CA GLY A 186 -15.69 -5.30 3.15
C GLY A 186 -14.74 -5.88 2.10
N ALA A 187 -15.23 -6.79 1.27
CA ALA A 187 -14.48 -7.43 0.17
C ALA A 187 -15.22 -7.29 -1.16
N PRO A 188 -15.33 -6.08 -1.73
CA PRO A 188 -16.05 -5.89 -2.98
C PRO A 188 -15.38 -6.64 -4.12
N HIS A 189 -16.18 -7.11 -5.09
CA HIS A 189 -15.67 -7.76 -6.29
C HIS A 189 -14.82 -6.79 -7.11
N ASP A 190 -13.72 -7.28 -7.70
CA ASP A 190 -12.73 -6.44 -8.39
C ASP A 190 -13.33 -5.65 -9.56
N THR A 191 -14.30 -6.19 -10.28
CA THR A 191 -15.00 -5.47 -11.36
C THR A 191 -15.70 -4.19 -10.87
N LYS A 192 -16.19 -4.16 -9.62
CA LYS A 192 -16.90 -3.01 -9.05
C LYS A 192 -15.94 -1.89 -8.61
N ILE A 193 -14.72 -2.25 -8.22
CA ILE A 193 -13.72 -1.27 -7.74
C ILE A 193 -12.90 -0.66 -8.87
N PHE A 194 -12.97 -1.18 -10.10
CA PHE A 194 -12.23 -0.66 -11.26
C PHE A 194 -12.43 0.86 -11.43
N THR A 195 -13.67 1.32 -11.48
CA THR A 195 -13.99 2.74 -11.66
C THR A 195 -13.44 3.60 -10.51
N VAL A 196 -13.54 3.11 -9.26
CA VAL A 196 -13.03 3.82 -8.09
C VAL A 196 -11.52 4.01 -8.17
N ILE A 197 -10.79 2.96 -8.60
CA ILE A 197 -9.33 3.01 -8.80
C ILE A 197 -9.00 4.03 -9.88
N MET A 198 -9.67 3.94 -11.04
CA MET A 198 -9.41 4.82 -12.17
C MET A 198 -9.69 6.28 -11.85
N GLU A 199 -10.76 6.58 -11.14
CA GLU A 199 -11.07 7.94 -10.69
C GLU A 199 -10.01 8.49 -9.73
N ASN A 200 -9.55 7.67 -8.76
CA ASN A 200 -8.50 8.08 -7.85
C ASN A 200 -7.21 8.43 -8.60
N LEU A 201 -6.78 7.57 -9.52
CA LEU A 201 -5.57 7.78 -10.30
C LEU A 201 -5.69 9.02 -11.21
N HIS A 202 -6.86 9.23 -11.81
CA HIS A 202 -7.12 10.36 -12.70
C HIS A 202 -7.17 11.68 -11.92
N LYS A 203 -7.98 11.77 -10.85
CA LYS A 203 -8.06 12.97 -9.98
C LYS A 203 -6.72 13.40 -9.42
N ARG A 204 -5.83 12.44 -9.13
CA ARG A 204 -4.48 12.69 -8.63
C ARG A 204 -3.45 12.91 -9.74
N ARG A 205 -3.86 12.96 -11.01
CA ARG A 205 -3.02 13.14 -12.20
C ARG A 205 -1.86 12.13 -12.30
N ILE A 206 -2.07 10.91 -11.75
CA ILE A 206 -1.08 9.82 -11.81
C ILE A 206 -1.03 9.25 -13.22
N ILE A 207 -2.19 8.94 -13.81
CA ILE A 207 -2.31 8.37 -15.14
C ILE A 207 -2.44 9.44 -16.22
N ARG A 208 -1.89 9.13 -17.40
CA ARG A 208 -1.91 9.96 -18.59
C ARG A 208 -2.35 9.17 -19.81
N LYS A 209 -2.67 9.88 -20.87
CA LYS A 209 -3.01 9.28 -22.17
C LYS A 209 -1.93 8.29 -22.62
N LYS A 210 -2.35 7.11 -23.08
CA LYS A 210 -1.51 6.00 -23.56
C LYS A 210 -0.73 5.23 -22.47
N ASP A 211 -0.85 5.56 -21.19
CA ASP A 211 -0.33 4.70 -20.13
C ASP A 211 -0.96 3.32 -20.20
N THR A 212 -0.19 2.29 -19.89
CA THR A 212 -0.71 0.91 -19.78
C THR A 212 -0.96 0.62 -18.30
N ILE A 213 -2.14 0.08 -18.00
CA ILE A 213 -2.44 -0.40 -16.65
C ILE A 213 -2.81 -1.88 -16.74
N ILE A 214 -2.04 -2.70 -16.03
CA ILE A 214 -2.23 -4.15 -16.01
C ILE A 214 -3.14 -4.49 -14.82
N PHE A 215 -4.17 -5.27 -15.10
CA PHE A 215 -5.12 -5.77 -14.12
C PHE A 215 -5.23 -7.29 -14.19
N ASP A 216 -5.55 -7.93 -13.08
CA ASP A 216 -5.84 -9.36 -13.05
C ASP A 216 -7.18 -9.69 -13.71
N ARG A 217 -7.43 -10.98 -13.95
CA ARG A 217 -8.69 -11.52 -14.49
C ARG A 217 -9.93 -11.18 -13.66
N GLY A 218 -9.76 -10.93 -12.36
CA GLY A 218 -10.83 -10.47 -11.46
C GLY A 218 -11.50 -9.18 -11.90
N TYR A 219 -10.80 -8.30 -12.61
CA TYR A 219 -11.33 -7.04 -13.14
C TYR A 219 -12.05 -7.18 -14.49
N TYR A 220 -12.11 -8.40 -15.03
CA TYR A 220 -12.66 -8.65 -16.37
C TYR A 220 -14.14 -8.27 -16.47
N LYS A 221 -14.42 -7.27 -17.28
CA LYS A 221 -15.73 -6.82 -17.76
C LYS A 221 -15.50 -6.00 -19.03
N TYR A 222 -16.28 -6.22 -20.11
CA TYR A 222 -16.10 -5.45 -21.35
C TYR A 222 -16.20 -3.95 -21.14
N GLU A 223 -17.11 -3.51 -20.27
CA GLU A 223 -17.25 -2.11 -19.91
C GLU A 223 -15.98 -1.51 -19.31
N ASN A 224 -15.23 -2.27 -18.52
CA ASN A 224 -13.98 -1.77 -17.92
C ASN A 224 -12.92 -1.47 -18.98
N TYR A 225 -12.84 -2.27 -20.05
CA TYR A 225 -11.99 -1.93 -21.21
C TYR A 225 -12.47 -0.65 -21.89
N GLN A 226 -13.78 -0.52 -22.14
CA GLN A 226 -14.35 0.65 -22.79
C GLN A 226 -14.16 1.92 -21.95
N ILE A 227 -14.42 1.87 -20.65
CA ILE A 227 -14.23 3.00 -19.72
C ILE A 227 -12.75 3.41 -19.70
N GLY A 228 -11.82 2.46 -19.60
CA GLY A 228 -10.38 2.73 -19.62
C GLY A 228 -9.94 3.47 -20.87
N ILE A 229 -10.42 3.05 -22.04
CA ILE A 229 -10.08 3.68 -23.32
C ILE A 229 -10.81 5.01 -23.50
N SER A 230 -12.13 5.03 -23.32
CA SER A 230 -12.95 6.19 -23.71
C SER A 230 -12.88 7.34 -22.70
N LYS A 231 -12.97 7.02 -21.39
CA LYS A 231 -12.98 8.04 -20.34
C LYS A 231 -11.56 8.44 -19.93
N TYR A 232 -10.68 7.46 -19.69
CA TYR A 232 -9.35 7.72 -19.13
C TYR A 232 -8.22 7.76 -20.18
N LYS A 233 -8.52 7.39 -21.43
CA LYS A 233 -7.57 7.41 -22.58
C LYS A 233 -6.30 6.60 -22.32
N ILE A 234 -6.42 5.51 -21.58
CA ILE A 234 -5.34 4.57 -21.24
C ILE A 234 -5.51 3.25 -22.00
N VAL A 235 -4.51 2.37 -21.86
CA VAL A 235 -4.55 0.98 -22.32
C VAL A 235 -4.80 0.06 -21.12
N PRO A 236 -6.06 -0.30 -20.80
CA PRO A 236 -6.38 -1.16 -19.67
C PRO A 236 -6.16 -2.63 -20.05
N LEU A 237 -4.96 -3.13 -19.78
CA LEU A 237 -4.63 -4.54 -20.03
C LEU A 237 -5.18 -5.41 -18.90
N ILE A 238 -6.46 -5.77 -19.02
CA ILE A 238 -7.10 -6.74 -18.12
C ILE A 238 -6.87 -8.13 -18.73
N PHE A 239 -6.34 -9.08 -17.96
CA PHE A 239 -6.07 -10.42 -18.48
C PHE A 239 -7.37 -11.11 -18.89
N PRO A 240 -7.42 -11.70 -20.10
CA PRO A 240 -8.66 -12.25 -20.64
C PRO A 240 -9.09 -13.51 -19.88
N LYS A 241 -10.40 -13.75 -19.80
CA LYS A 241 -10.99 -15.03 -19.44
C LYS A 241 -11.18 -15.88 -20.71
N GLU A 242 -11.40 -17.18 -20.54
CA GLU A 242 -11.60 -18.13 -21.65
C GLU A 242 -12.68 -17.69 -22.65
N LYS A 243 -13.78 -17.14 -22.14
CA LYS A 243 -14.91 -16.64 -22.95
C LYS A 243 -14.69 -15.25 -23.57
N PHE A 244 -13.43 -14.74 -23.57
CA PHE A 244 -13.14 -13.42 -24.13
C PHE A 244 -13.21 -13.44 -25.67
N LYS A 245 -14.01 -12.51 -26.25
CA LYS A 245 -14.15 -12.35 -27.69
C LYS A 245 -13.65 -10.95 -28.08
N LEU A 246 -12.55 -10.87 -28.87
CA LEU A 246 -11.96 -9.61 -29.33
C LEU A 246 -12.96 -8.71 -30.09
N GLN A 247 -13.86 -9.31 -30.85
CA GLN A 247 -14.88 -8.62 -31.63
C GLN A 247 -15.82 -7.75 -30.78
N LYS A 248 -15.99 -8.10 -29.49
CA LYS A 248 -16.77 -7.30 -28.54
C LYS A 248 -16.08 -6.01 -28.08
N LEU A 249 -14.77 -5.85 -28.35
CA LEU A 249 -14.05 -4.61 -28.11
C LEU A 249 -14.31 -3.62 -29.27
N LYS A 250 -15.52 -3.08 -29.32
CA LYS A 250 -15.89 -2.07 -30.32
C LYS A 250 -15.13 -0.76 -30.03
N ALA A 251 -14.37 -0.28 -31.00
CA ALA A 251 -13.69 1.02 -30.93
C ALA A 251 -14.53 2.07 -31.63
N LYS A 252 -14.85 3.16 -30.94
CA LYS A 252 -15.25 4.40 -31.59
C LYS A 252 -14.06 4.94 -32.42
N ARG A 253 -14.32 5.64 -33.53
CA ARG A 253 -13.32 6.20 -34.45
C ARG A 253 -12.18 6.95 -33.70
N LEU A 254 -12.54 7.78 -32.73
CA LEU A 254 -11.63 8.56 -31.88
C LEU A 254 -10.64 7.73 -31.06
N TYR A 255 -10.90 6.45 -30.80
CA TYR A 255 -10.09 5.59 -29.93
C TYR A 255 -9.44 4.42 -30.68
N LYS A 256 -9.48 4.44 -32.03
CA LYS A 256 -9.02 3.34 -32.89
C LYS A 256 -7.57 2.93 -32.56
N THR A 257 -6.67 3.92 -32.36
CA THR A 257 -5.26 3.67 -32.03
C THR A 257 -5.08 2.98 -30.66
N LEU A 258 -5.77 3.46 -29.62
CA LEU A 258 -5.67 2.85 -28.28
C LEU A 258 -6.24 1.43 -28.28
N THR A 259 -7.31 1.20 -29.01
CA THR A 259 -7.92 -0.12 -29.14
C THR A 259 -6.99 -1.08 -29.88
N LYS A 260 -6.32 -0.66 -30.96
CA LYS A 260 -5.31 -1.47 -31.65
C LYS A 260 -4.17 -1.88 -30.71
N ILE A 261 -3.63 -0.92 -29.94
CA ILE A 261 -2.58 -1.21 -28.93
C ILE A 261 -3.09 -2.19 -27.89
N LEU A 262 -4.33 -2.02 -27.40
CA LEU A 262 -4.94 -2.92 -26.42
C LEU A 262 -5.06 -4.34 -26.99
N ILE A 263 -5.58 -4.50 -28.20
CA ILE A 263 -5.77 -5.79 -28.88
C ILE A 263 -4.41 -6.51 -28.98
N GLN A 264 -3.37 -5.85 -29.49
CA GLN A 264 -2.02 -6.41 -29.57
C GLN A 264 -1.50 -6.89 -28.21
N LYS A 265 -1.73 -6.09 -27.15
CA LYS A 265 -1.31 -6.47 -25.80
C LYS A 265 -2.11 -7.65 -25.25
N ILE A 266 -3.42 -7.71 -25.53
CA ILE A 266 -4.27 -8.82 -25.11
C ILE A 266 -3.87 -10.12 -25.84
N GLN A 267 -3.62 -10.08 -27.14
CA GLN A 267 -3.14 -11.25 -27.89
C GLN A 267 -1.83 -11.79 -27.32
N ASN A 268 -0.98 -10.92 -26.84
CA ASN A 268 0.32 -11.24 -26.25
C ASN A 268 0.32 -11.18 -24.69
N TRP A 269 -0.83 -11.33 -24.05
CA TRP A 269 -0.96 -11.11 -22.60
C TRP A 269 -0.02 -11.97 -21.74
N LYS A 270 0.34 -13.16 -22.22
CA LYS A 270 1.30 -14.06 -21.52
C LYS A 270 2.64 -13.38 -21.24
N ARG A 271 3.11 -12.47 -22.11
CA ARG A 271 4.35 -11.69 -21.94
C ARG A 271 4.26 -10.70 -20.77
N TYR A 272 3.06 -10.36 -20.33
CA TYR A 272 2.81 -9.42 -19.22
C TYR A 272 2.63 -10.12 -17.86
N LYS A 273 2.58 -11.45 -17.83
CA LYS A 273 2.51 -12.21 -16.57
C LYS A 273 3.69 -11.92 -15.63
N PRO A 274 4.96 -11.96 -16.06
CA PRO A 274 6.10 -11.65 -15.19
C PRO A 274 6.05 -10.21 -14.67
N ILE A 275 5.55 -9.29 -15.51
CA ILE A 275 5.39 -7.89 -15.11
C ILE A 275 4.37 -7.78 -13.98
N ARG A 276 3.22 -8.48 -14.10
CA ARG A 276 2.22 -8.54 -13.04
C ARG A 276 2.77 -9.19 -11.76
N GLY A 277 3.63 -10.20 -11.89
CA GLY A 277 4.25 -10.87 -10.75
C GLY A 277 4.96 -9.92 -9.77
N LYS A 278 5.42 -8.76 -10.22
CA LYS A 278 6.05 -7.75 -9.35
C LYS A 278 5.13 -7.25 -8.22
N ILE A 279 3.82 -7.17 -8.44
CA ILE A 279 2.91 -6.75 -7.38
C ILE A 279 2.71 -7.88 -6.36
N GLU A 280 2.81 -9.13 -6.78
CA GLU A 280 2.76 -10.28 -5.86
C GLU A 280 4.00 -10.30 -4.95
N ASP A 281 5.20 -9.99 -5.50
CA ASP A 281 6.42 -9.83 -4.71
C ASP A 281 6.29 -8.66 -3.73
N PHE A 282 5.67 -7.54 -4.15
CA PHE A 282 5.38 -6.43 -3.26
C PHE A 282 4.41 -6.82 -2.13
N PHE A 283 3.39 -7.62 -2.44
CA PHE A 283 2.49 -8.15 -1.40
C PHE A 283 3.20 -9.11 -0.45
N LYS A 284 4.12 -9.94 -0.94
CA LYS A 284 4.95 -10.81 -0.09
C LYS A 284 5.79 -9.97 0.87
N LEU A 285 6.42 -8.88 0.40
CA LEU A 285 7.13 -7.95 1.27
C LEU A 285 6.21 -7.38 2.36
N CYS A 286 5.03 -6.90 2.01
CA CYS A 286 4.10 -6.37 3.00
C CYS A 286 3.60 -7.43 3.98
N LYS A 287 3.25 -8.63 3.50
CA LYS A 287 2.60 -9.67 4.31
C LYS A 287 3.59 -10.49 5.14
N SER A 288 4.63 -11.00 4.51
CA SER A 288 5.61 -11.88 5.16
C SER A 288 6.76 -11.08 5.78
N GLY A 289 7.29 -10.07 5.09
CA GLY A 289 8.39 -9.27 5.60
C GLY A 289 7.97 -8.23 6.65
N LEU A 290 6.78 -7.65 6.51
CA LEU A 290 6.32 -6.53 7.35
C LEU A 290 5.04 -6.86 8.14
N GLY A 291 4.74 -8.13 8.36
CA GLY A 291 3.71 -8.59 9.29
C GLY A 291 2.25 -8.31 8.90
N LEU A 292 1.95 -8.01 7.61
CA LEU A 292 0.59 -7.69 7.18
C LEU A 292 -0.28 -8.94 6.89
N LYS A 293 0.19 -10.15 7.18
CA LYS A 293 -0.52 -11.40 6.87
C LYS A 293 -1.81 -11.53 7.68
N LYS A 294 -1.73 -11.27 8.99
CA LYS A 294 -2.87 -11.26 9.91
C LYS A 294 -2.66 -10.16 10.94
N LEU A 295 -3.64 -9.28 11.09
CA LEU A 295 -3.51 -8.12 11.97
C LEU A 295 -4.26 -8.34 13.28
N HIS A 296 -3.52 -8.49 14.37
CA HIS A 296 -4.04 -8.50 15.74
C HIS A 296 -4.27 -7.06 16.23
N LYS A 297 -5.32 -6.40 15.75
CA LYS A 297 -5.68 -5.03 16.12
C LYS A 297 -7.09 -4.97 16.69
N TYR A 298 -7.24 -4.24 17.80
CA TYR A 298 -8.52 -4.13 18.48
C TYR A 298 -9.60 -3.43 17.65
N THR A 299 -9.23 -2.49 16.79
CA THR A 299 -10.19 -1.77 15.96
C THR A 299 -9.88 -1.91 14.46
N PRO A 300 -10.93 -2.00 13.62
CA PRO A 300 -10.75 -2.01 12.16
C PRO A 300 -10.04 -0.75 11.65
N GLU A 301 -10.24 0.40 12.27
CA GLU A 301 -9.55 1.64 11.93
C GLU A 301 -8.04 1.56 12.19
N SER A 302 -7.65 1.00 13.34
CA SER A 302 -6.23 0.77 13.64
C SER A 302 -5.60 -0.17 12.62
N ALA A 303 -6.30 -1.25 12.24
CA ALA A 303 -5.83 -2.17 11.21
C ALA A 303 -5.67 -1.48 9.84
N LYS A 304 -6.63 -0.64 9.44
CA LYS A 304 -6.53 0.15 8.20
C LYS A 304 -5.32 1.10 8.23
N LYS A 305 -5.08 1.80 9.33
CA LYS A 305 -3.92 2.69 9.52
C LYS A 305 -2.61 1.91 9.42
N THR A 306 -2.50 0.77 10.12
CA THR A 306 -1.34 -0.12 10.05
C THR A 306 -1.09 -0.59 8.63
N THR A 307 -2.13 -1.05 7.91
CA THR A 307 -2.02 -1.45 6.50
C THR A 307 -1.43 -0.33 5.64
N VAL A 308 -1.94 0.89 5.78
CA VAL A 308 -1.46 2.04 4.99
C VAL A 308 -0.01 2.38 5.32
N LEU A 309 0.37 2.35 6.59
CA LEU A 309 1.75 2.62 7.02
C LEU A 309 2.71 1.51 6.60
N THR A 310 2.28 0.23 6.62
CA THR A 310 3.07 -0.88 6.07
C THR A 310 3.34 -0.70 4.58
N VAL A 311 2.34 -0.30 3.80
CA VAL A 311 2.52 -0.02 2.36
C VAL A 311 3.44 1.18 2.12
N LEU A 312 3.37 2.22 2.97
CA LEU A 312 4.30 3.34 2.91
C LEU A 312 5.73 2.87 3.20
N LEU A 313 5.93 2.10 4.25
CA LEU A 313 7.24 1.57 4.62
C LEU A 313 7.81 0.68 3.51
N ALA A 314 7.04 -0.28 2.99
CA ALA A 314 7.43 -1.15 1.88
C ALA A 314 7.81 -0.34 0.63
N GLY A 315 7.02 0.68 0.29
CA GLY A 315 7.32 1.57 -0.82
C GLY A 315 8.61 2.37 -0.62
N LEU A 316 8.87 2.84 0.59
CA LEU A 316 10.12 3.53 0.91
C LEU A 316 11.33 2.58 0.86
N ILE A 317 11.20 1.34 1.31
CA ILE A 317 12.24 0.29 1.19
C ILE A 317 12.57 0.07 -0.30
N THR A 318 11.57 -0.13 -1.16
CA THR A 318 11.81 -0.34 -2.59
C THR A 318 12.47 0.87 -3.28
N THR A 319 12.20 2.09 -2.83
CA THR A 319 12.86 3.30 -3.37
C THR A 319 14.34 3.40 -3.02
N GLN A 320 14.80 2.70 -1.99
CA GLN A 320 16.22 2.64 -1.61
C GLN A 320 17.03 1.62 -2.44
N GLY A 321 16.46 1.07 -3.52
CA GLY A 321 17.13 0.12 -4.39
C GLY A 321 16.95 -1.34 -4.01
N TYR A 322 16.25 -1.63 -2.93
CA TYR A 322 15.88 -3.00 -2.56
C TYR A 322 14.70 -3.45 -3.43
N ASN A 323 14.89 -4.49 -4.22
CA ASN A 323 13.74 -5.17 -4.81
C ASN A 323 13.02 -5.97 -3.71
N SER A 324 11.75 -6.32 -3.94
CA SER A 324 10.93 -7.00 -2.92
C SER A 324 11.53 -8.34 -2.47
N LYS A 325 12.24 -9.06 -3.35
CA LYS A 325 12.90 -10.33 -3.00
C LYS A 325 14.11 -10.11 -2.09
N THR A 326 14.99 -9.18 -2.46
CA THR A 326 16.18 -8.84 -1.64
C THR A 326 15.78 -8.27 -0.28
N ALA A 327 14.73 -7.46 -0.23
CA ALA A 327 14.19 -6.95 1.02
C ALA A 327 13.63 -8.07 1.90
N LEU A 328 12.93 -9.05 1.32
CA LEU A 328 12.42 -10.22 2.06
C LEU A 328 13.54 -11.09 2.62
N GLN A 329 14.59 -11.36 1.84
CA GLN A 329 15.73 -12.12 2.33
C GLN A 329 16.36 -11.44 3.55
N LYS A 330 16.66 -10.15 3.46
CA LYS A 330 17.24 -9.39 4.57
C LYS A 330 16.35 -9.33 5.82
N LEU A 331 15.02 -9.23 5.64
CA LEU A 331 14.08 -9.24 6.76
C LEU A 331 13.83 -10.64 7.35
N SER A 332 14.17 -11.71 6.62
CA SER A 332 14.08 -13.09 7.14
C SER A 332 15.36 -13.54 7.87
N GLU A 333 16.47 -12.85 7.66
CA GLU A 333 17.76 -13.08 8.33
C GLU A 333 17.86 -12.34 9.68
N THR A 334 16.87 -11.48 9.98
CA THR A 334 16.73 -10.74 11.25
C THR A 334 15.66 -11.35 12.14
#